data_77ea7eb225b05e2217e9a8f168dec2a0
#
_entry.id   77ea7eb225b05e2217e9a8f168dec2a0
#
_cell.length_a   1.000
_cell.length_b   1.000
_cell.length_c   1.000
_cell.angle_alpha   90.00
_cell.angle_beta   90.00
_cell.angle_gamma   90.00
#
_symmetry.space_group_name_H-M   'P 1'
#
loop_
_entity.id
_entity.type
_entity.pdbx_description
1 polymer ?
#
loop_
_entity_poly.entity_id
_entity_poly.type
_entity_poly.pdbx_seq_one_letter_code
_entity_poly.pdbx_strand_id
1 'polypeptide(L)'
;MTSKPGSQKKLTPIVTLYALLAQIHRLDFSSRSGPASRNAWSGQGSGEVTVSREAAAFPHDGARQAAQQEAESVVFLEQGQFQLEGQSSSVNFHNRYRWQLAADGKALSLSHERRGRDAAVFLFDLVADSARGEDHFVSREAHLCIDDLYAATLVIVRDEAGNALGFDLDWRITGPRKDEHLAYRYRC
;
A
#
# COMPACT_ATOMS: atom_id res chain seq x y z
N MET A 1 39.51 28.64 -8.22
CA MET A 1 38.34 28.48 -7.32
C MET A 1 37.47 27.39 -7.92
N THR A 2 37.60 26.16 -7.45
CA THR A 2 36.84 25.02 -7.95
C THR A 2 35.64 24.82 -7.02
N SER A 3 34.45 25.09 -7.53
CA SER A 3 33.18 24.83 -6.80
C SER A 3 32.99 23.33 -6.60
N LYS A 4 32.89 22.90 -5.36
CA LYS A 4 32.49 21.52 -5.02
C LYS A 4 31.08 21.24 -5.58
N PRO A 5 30.86 20.10 -6.27
CA PRO A 5 29.51 19.70 -6.63
C PRO A 5 28.71 19.45 -5.33
N GLY A 6 27.54 20.08 -5.24
CA GLY A 6 26.63 19.93 -4.13
C GLY A 6 26.24 18.45 -3.97
N SER A 7 26.43 17.88 -2.81
CA SER A 7 25.98 16.54 -2.46
C SER A 7 24.44 16.51 -2.56
N GLN A 8 23.91 15.92 -3.62
CA GLN A 8 22.47 15.59 -3.69
C GLN A 8 22.14 14.65 -2.52
N LYS A 9 21.31 15.11 -1.62
CA LYS A 9 20.85 14.32 -0.49
C LYS A 9 20.05 13.12 -1.03
N LYS A 10 20.62 11.91 -0.95
CA LYS A 10 19.93 10.68 -1.38
C LYS A 10 18.60 10.58 -0.61
N LEU A 11 17.49 10.42 -1.32
CA LEU A 11 16.19 10.20 -0.72
C LEU A 11 16.20 8.89 0.08
N THR A 12 15.47 8.84 1.18
CA THR A 12 15.29 7.59 1.91
C THR A 12 14.44 6.61 1.10
N PRO A 13 14.59 5.28 1.28
CA PRO A 13 13.77 4.29 0.58
C PRO A 13 12.26 4.57 0.67
N ILE A 14 11.75 4.93 1.85
CA ILE A 14 10.34 5.27 2.07
C ILE A 14 9.91 6.50 1.24
N VAL A 15 10.73 7.53 1.17
CA VAL A 15 10.43 8.73 0.36
C VAL A 15 10.46 8.40 -1.14
N THR A 16 11.37 7.49 -1.56
CA THR A 16 11.40 6.98 -2.94
C THR A 16 10.12 6.21 -3.27
N LEU A 17 9.67 5.32 -2.40
CA LEU A 17 8.41 4.60 -2.55
C LEU A 17 7.23 5.57 -2.61
N TYR A 18 7.18 6.57 -1.70
CA TYR A 18 6.10 7.57 -1.68
C TYR A 18 6.03 8.37 -2.99
N ALA A 19 7.17 8.74 -3.55
CA ALA A 19 7.23 9.45 -4.85
C ALA A 19 6.72 8.56 -6.00
N LEU A 20 6.99 7.24 -5.97
CA LEU A 20 6.54 6.28 -6.97
C LEU A 20 5.01 6.14 -6.99
N LEU A 21 4.32 6.27 -5.85
CA LEU A 21 2.86 6.12 -5.78
C LEU A 21 2.14 7.03 -6.79
N ALA A 22 2.66 8.23 -7.05
CA ALA A 22 2.05 9.19 -7.98
C ALA A 22 2.07 8.75 -9.46
N GLN A 23 2.85 7.72 -9.79
CA GLN A 23 3.02 7.23 -11.15
C GLN A 23 2.19 5.97 -11.44
N ILE A 24 1.56 5.40 -10.43
CA ILE A 24 0.76 4.17 -10.56
C ILE A 24 -0.54 4.46 -11.31
N HIS A 25 -0.86 3.62 -12.29
CA HIS A 25 -2.13 3.73 -13.03
C HIS A 25 -2.80 2.38 -13.31
N ARG A 26 -2.14 1.27 -13.01
CA ARG A 26 -2.65 -0.08 -13.27
C ARG A 26 -2.46 -1.02 -12.09
N LEU A 27 -3.40 -1.96 -11.95
CA LEU A 27 -3.43 -2.97 -10.91
C LEU A 27 -3.81 -4.32 -11.49
N ASP A 28 -3.01 -5.33 -11.18
CA ASP A 28 -3.38 -6.74 -11.26
C ASP A 28 -3.29 -7.34 -9.86
N PHE A 29 -4.24 -8.18 -9.45
CA PHE A 29 -4.18 -8.82 -8.15
C PHE A 29 -4.72 -10.24 -8.17
N SER A 30 -4.28 -11.04 -7.22
CA SER A 30 -4.83 -12.35 -6.93
C SER A 30 -5.13 -12.49 -5.45
N SER A 31 -6.15 -13.28 -5.13
CA SER A 31 -6.42 -13.71 -3.79
C SER A 31 -6.40 -15.24 -3.70
N ARG A 32 -5.93 -15.76 -2.58
CA ARG A 32 -5.92 -17.19 -2.26
C ARG A 32 -6.36 -17.37 -0.82
N SER A 33 -7.42 -18.13 -0.66
CA SER A 33 -7.91 -18.53 0.65
C SER A 33 -7.30 -19.86 1.06
N GLY A 34 -6.69 -19.91 2.23
CA GLY A 34 -6.17 -21.13 2.81
C GLY A 34 -7.26 -21.95 3.53
N PRO A 35 -6.90 -23.12 4.10
CA PRO A 35 -7.85 -24.07 4.68
C PRO A 35 -8.59 -23.54 5.91
N ALA A 36 -8.06 -22.54 6.61
CA ALA A 36 -8.72 -21.94 7.76
C ALA A 36 -9.77 -20.87 7.39
N SER A 37 -9.85 -20.48 6.12
CA SER A 37 -10.81 -19.49 5.64
C SER A 37 -12.21 -20.07 5.60
N ARG A 38 -13.19 -19.39 6.25
CA ARG A 38 -14.59 -19.79 6.19
C ARG A 38 -15.24 -19.56 4.83
N ASN A 39 -14.87 -18.45 4.18
CA ASN A 39 -15.40 -18.04 2.89
C ASN A 39 -14.26 -18.01 1.91
N ALA A 40 -14.14 -19.05 1.10
CA ALA A 40 -13.14 -19.06 0.02
C ALA A 40 -13.51 -18.02 -1.04
N TRP A 41 -12.55 -17.13 -1.33
CA TRP A 41 -12.68 -16.14 -2.39
C TRP A 41 -11.42 -16.05 -3.25
N SER A 42 -10.79 -17.21 -3.48
CA SER A 42 -9.66 -17.32 -4.39
C SER A 42 -10.06 -16.86 -5.79
N GLY A 43 -9.19 -16.09 -6.43
CA GLY A 43 -9.47 -15.53 -7.74
C GLY A 43 -8.44 -14.54 -8.20
N GLN A 44 -8.73 -13.90 -9.33
CA GLN A 44 -7.86 -12.92 -9.96
C GLN A 44 -8.65 -11.68 -10.35
N GLY A 45 -8.02 -10.53 -10.31
CA GLY A 45 -8.62 -9.28 -10.73
C GLY A 45 -7.60 -8.38 -11.40
N SER A 46 -8.12 -7.44 -12.18
CA SER A 46 -7.34 -6.37 -12.79
C SER A 46 -8.15 -5.10 -12.85
N GLY A 47 -7.48 -3.98 -12.89
CA GLY A 47 -8.15 -2.69 -12.93
C GLY A 47 -7.21 -1.52 -13.15
N GLU A 48 -7.80 -0.34 -13.13
CA GLU A 48 -7.12 0.94 -13.22
C GLU A 48 -7.01 1.58 -11.83
N VAL A 49 -5.98 2.39 -11.66
CA VAL A 49 -5.74 3.18 -10.46
C VAL A 49 -5.73 4.65 -10.83
N THR A 50 -6.69 5.41 -10.32
CA THR A 50 -6.65 6.87 -10.40
C THR A 50 -5.98 7.39 -9.14
N VAL A 51 -4.92 8.16 -9.30
CA VAL A 51 -4.15 8.72 -8.19
C VAL A 51 -4.50 10.19 -7.99
N SER A 52 -4.77 10.57 -6.75
CA SER A 52 -4.95 11.97 -6.35
C SER A 52 -4.10 12.30 -5.12
N ARG A 53 -3.79 13.58 -4.94
CA ARG A 53 -3.18 14.11 -3.72
C ARG A 53 -4.23 14.86 -2.92
N GLU A 54 -4.32 14.56 -1.65
CA GLU A 54 -5.30 15.15 -0.76
C GLU A 54 -4.64 15.57 0.55
N ALA A 55 -5.20 16.57 1.22
CA ALA A 55 -4.76 16.94 2.56
C ALA A 55 -4.79 15.72 3.49
N ALA A 56 -3.78 15.55 4.33
CA ALA A 56 -3.72 14.44 5.28
C ALA A 56 -4.99 14.37 6.15
N ALA A 57 -5.44 13.16 6.43
CA ALA A 57 -6.49 12.95 7.41
C ALA A 57 -5.88 13.20 8.81
N PHE A 58 -6.51 14.06 9.60
CA PHE A 58 -6.10 14.23 10.99
C PHE A 58 -6.63 13.05 11.81
N PRO A 59 -5.81 12.37 12.62
CA PRO A 59 -6.33 11.49 13.64
C PRO A 59 -7.12 12.36 14.66
N HIS A 60 -8.23 11.81 15.15
CA HIS A 60 -9.08 12.48 16.14
C HIS A 60 -8.40 12.77 17.51
N ASP A 61 -7.15 12.40 17.69
CA ASP A 61 -6.37 12.68 18.90
C ASP A 61 -5.68 14.05 18.81
N GLY A 62 -6.19 15.01 19.54
CA GLY A 62 -5.75 16.43 19.57
C GLY A 62 -4.29 16.69 19.96
N ALA A 63 -3.48 15.68 20.29
CA ALA A 63 -2.10 15.83 20.72
C ALA A 63 -1.07 15.87 19.57
N ARG A 64 -1.44 15.55 18.32
CA ARG A 64 -0.53 15.53 17.15
C ARG A 64 -0.77 16.66 16.15
N GLN A 65 -1.67 17.57 16.44
CA GLN A 65 -2.13 18.61 15.49
C GLN A 65 -1.07 19.64 15.08
N ALA A 66 -0.04 19.89 15.87
CA ALA A 66 0.89 21.00 15.60
C ALA A 66 2.01 20.69 14.58
N ALA A 67 2.29 19.42 14.28
CA ALA A 67 3.40 19.02 13.39
C ALA A 67 2.95 18.45 12.02
N GLN A 68 1.65 18.33 11.77
CA GLN A 68 1.11 17.65 10.57
C GLN A 68 0.40 18.59 9.59
N GLN A 69 0.59 19.88 9.71
CA GLN A 69 -0.21 20.90 9.04
C GLN A 69 -0.03 20.97 7.50
N GLU A 70 0.91 20.22 6.91
CA GLU A 70 1.17 20.23 5.45
C GLU A 70 1.43 18.85 4.83
N ALA A 71 1.19 17.76 5.54
CA ALA A 71 1.41 16.43 4.96
C ALA A 71 0.33 16.11 3.94
N GLU A 72 0.69 16.02 2.66
CA GLU A 72 -0.16 15.47 1.62
C GLU A 72 -0.25 13.95 1.74
N SER A 73 -1.43 13.40 1.47
CA SER A 73 -1.63 11.96 1.27
C SER A 73 -1.79 11.66 -0.21
N VAL A 74 -1.32 10.50 -0.63
CA VAL A 74 -1.63 9.95 -1.94
C VAL A 74 -2.82 9.00 -1.80
N VAL A 75 -3.85 9.22 -2.62
CA VAL A 75 -5.07 8.40 -2.61
C VAL A 75 -5.18 7.62 -3.90
N PHE A 76 -5.36 6.30 -3.78
CA PHE A 76 -5.65 5.40 -4.87
C PHE A 76 -7.16 5.15 -4.94
N LEU A 77 -7.76 5.44 -6.08
CA LEU A 77 -9.10 4.99 -6.45
C LEU A 77 -8.93 3.85 -7.43
N GLU A 78 -9.24 2.65 -6.99
CA GLU A 78 -9.12 1.44 -7.78
C GLU A 78 -10.48 1.03 -8.31
N GLN A 79 -10.55 0.70 -9.59
CA GLN A 79 -11.75 0.19 -10.26
C GLN A 79 -11.37 -0.91 -11.23
N GLY A 80 -12.11 -2.00 -11.23
CA GLY A 80 -11.81 -3.10 -12.12
C GLY A 80 -12.77 -4.26 -11.97
N GLN A 81 -12.31 -5.42 -12.42
CA GLN A 81 -13.07 -6.67 -12.39
C GLN A 81 -12.30 -7.74 -11.63
N PHE A 82 -13.04 -8.53 -10.88
CA PHE A 82 -12.53 -9.69 -10.15
C PHE A 82 -13.33 -10.94 -10.56
N GLN A 83 -12.62 -12.01 -10.88
CA GLN A 83 -13.19 -13.30 -11.22
C GLN A 83 -12.81 -14.32 -10.15
N LEU A 84 -13.82 -14.86 -9.48
CA LEU A 84 -13.65 -15.98 -8.55
C LEU A 84 -13.24 -17.24 -9.29
N GLU A 85 -12.35 -18.01 -8.70
CA GLU A 85 -11.93 -19.31 -9.23
C GLU A 85 -13.13 -20.24 -9.36
N GLY A 86 -13.22 -20.89 -10.54
CA GLY A 86 -14.34 -21.78 -10.88
C GLY A 86 -15.62 -21.07 -11.33
N GLN A 87 -15.67 -19.73 -11.37
CA GLN A 87 -16.79 -18.97 -11.92
C GLN A 87 -16.48 -18.42 -13.32
N SER A 88 -17.46 -18.39 -14.19
CA SER A 88 -17.32 -17.82 -15.54
C SER A 88 -17.59 -16.30 -15.59
N SER A 89 -18.29 -15.76 -14.59
CA SER A 89 -18.62 -14.34 -14.50
C SER A 89 -17.65 -13.59 -13.59
N SER A 90 -17.31 -12.36 -13.97
CA SER A 90 -16.57 -11.42 -13.12
C SER A 90 -17.52 -10.47 -12.41
N VAL A 91 -17.06 -9.93 -11.31
CA VAL A 91 -17.74 -8.87 -10.54
C VAL A 91 -16.91 -7.59 -10.57
N ASN A 92 -17.56 -6.45 -10.62
CA ASN A 92 -16.88 -5.17 -10.51
C ASN A 92 -16.45 -4.92 -9.06
N PHE A 93 -15.26 -4.38 -8.90
CA PHE A 93 -14.80 -3.90 -7.59
C PHE A 93 -14.43 -2.42 -7.68
N HIS A 94 -14.46 -1.76 -6.54
CA HIS A 94 -13.86 -0.46 -6.33
C HIS A 94 -13.30 -0.39 -4.91
N ASN A 95 -12.12 0.22 -4.78
CA ASN A 95 -11.48 0.47 -3.50
C ASN A 95 -10.99 1.90 -3.43
N ARG A 96 -10.86 2.42 -2.21
CA ARG A 96 -10.21 3.68 -1.94
C ARG A 96 -9.18 3.47 -0.84
N TYR A 97 -7.91 3.63 -1.18
CA TYR A 97 -6.78 3.52 -0.26
C TYR A 97 -6.09 4.86 -0.10
N ARG A 98 -5.70 5.17 1.13
CA ARG A 98 -4.91 6.36 1.46
C ARG A 98 -3.52 5.94 1.92
N TRP A 99 -2.52 6.50 1.28
CA TRP A 99 -1.11 6.39 1.61
C TRP A 99 -0.63 7.68 2.25
N GLN A 100 -0.07 7.62 3.44
CA GLN A 100 0.37 8.80 4.19
C GLN A 100 1.81 8.63 4.65
N LEU A 101 2.68 9.55 4.23
CA LEU A 101 4.06 9.59 4.67
C LEU A 101 4.12 10.10 6.11
N ALA A 102 4.84 9.40 6.99
CA ALA A 102 5.11 9.87 8.34
C ALA A 102 5.97 11.14 8.31
N ALA A 103 5.78 12.04 9.27
CA ALA A 103 6.48 13.32 9.32
C ALA A 103 8.02 13.18 9.38
N ASP A 104 8.53 12.08 9.96
CA ASP A 104 9.95 11.75 10.01
C ASP A 104 10.49 11.08 8.72
N GLY A 105 9.62 10.79 7.75
CA GLY A 105 9.96 10.14 6.49
C GLY A 105 10.41 8.68 6.62
N LYS A 106 10.11 8.00 7.74
CA LYS A 106 10.57 6.64 8.03
C LYS A 106 9.51 5.56 7.87
N ALA A 107 8.25 5.95 7.74
CA ALA A 107 7.13 5.04 7.55
C ALA A 107 6.13 5.57 6.53
N LEU A 108 5.41 4.65 5.91
CA LEU A 108 4.32 4.92 4.99
C LEU A 108 3.08 4.15 5.45
N SER A 109 2.09 4.87 5.96
CA SER A 109 0.85 4.29 6.46
C SER A 109 -0.12 4.01 5.32
N LEU A 110 -0.82 2.89 5.39
CA LEU A 110 -1.93 2.54 4.50
C LEU A 110 -3.23 2.45 5.28
N SER A 111 -4.26 3.12 4.78
CA SER A 111 -5.63 3.04 5.29
C SER A 111 -6.61 2.75 4.16
N HIS A 112 -7.69 2.03 4.49
CA HIS A 112 -8.78 1.72 3.56
C HIS A 112 -9.98 2.60 3.87
N GLU A 113 -10.46 3.37 2.90
CA GLU A 113 -11.56 4.34 3.03
C GLU A 113 -12.86 3.84 2.39
N ARG A 114 -13.18 2.55 2.50
CA ARG A 114 -14.36 1.95 1.87
C ARG A 114 -15.68 2.64 2.22
N ARG A 115 -15.78 3.20 3.43
CA ARG A 115 -16.98 3.89 3.93
C ARG A 115 -16.79 5.40 4.04
N GLY A 116 -15.83 5.95 3.27
CA GLY A 116 -15.45 7.35 3.35
C GLY A 116 -14.31 7.62 4.33
N ARG A 117 -13.83 8.85 4.31
CA ARG A 117 -12.64 9.29 5.07
C ARG A 117 -12.83 9.17 6.58
N ASP A 118 -14.01 9.52 7.09
CA ASP A 118 -14.30 9.53 8.54
C ASP A 118 -14.42 8.12 9.13
N ALA A 119 -14.58 7.11 8.27
CA ALA A 119 -14.63 5.70 8.63
C ALA A 119 -13.44 4.91 8.06
N ALA A 120 -12.31 5.59 7.85
CA ALA A 120 -11.08 4.97 7.37
C ALA A 120 -10.58 3.90 8.35
N VAL A 121 -10.21 2.74 7.83
CA VAL A 121 -9.63 1.64 8.60
C VAL A 121 -8.12 1.64 8.34
N PHE A 122 -7.34 1.86 9.38
CA PHE A 122 -5.89 1.67 9.32
C PHE A 122 -5.56 0.20 9.06
N LEU A 123 -4.60 -0.06 8.17
CA LEU A 123 -4.17 -1.41 7.83
C LEU A 123 -2.79 -1.71 8.39
N PHE A 124 -1.79 -0.93 8.05
CA PHE A 124 -0.41 -1.08 8.54
C PHE A 124 0.46 0.13 8.19
N ASP A 125 1.61 0.21 8.88
CA ASP A 125 2.73 1.05 8.52
C ASP A 125 3.79 0.22 7.80
N LEU A 126 4.21 0.62 6.61
CA LEU A 126 5.38 0.08 5.95
C LEU A 126 6.64 0.82 6.39
N VAL A 127 7.69 0.06 6.64
CA VAL A 127 9.06 0.54 6.91
C VAL A 127 10.03 -0.15 5.97
N ALA A 128 11.19 0.47 5.73
CA ALA A 128 12.23 -0.15 4.90
C ALA A 128 12.79 -1.41 5.58
N ASP A 129 12.89 -2.50 4.82
CA ASP A 129 13.58 -3.72 5.23
C ASP A 129 15.03 -3.70 4.71
N SER A 130 15.89 -2.99 5.44
CA SER A 130 17.29 -2.79 5.05
C SER A 130 18.09 -4.09 4.95
N ALA A 131 17.64 -5.17 5.58
CA ALA A 131 18.29 -6.48 5.49
C ALA A 131 18.09 -7.12 4.12
N ARG A 132 17.00 -6.79 3.41
CA ARG A 132 16.68 -7.29 2.06
C ARG A 132 17.08 -6.32 0.95
N GLY A 133 17.33 -5.05 1.25
CA GLY A 133 17.75 -4.03 0.28
C GLY A 133 16.85 -2.80 0.22
N GLU A 134 17.26 -1.82 -0.58
CA GLU A 134 16.61 -0.50 -0.65
C GLU A 134 15.18 -0.53 -1.24
N ASP A 135 14.84 -1.55 -2.02
CA ASP A 135 13.54 -1.70 -2.67
C ASP A 135 12.56 -2.58 -1.87
N HIS A 136 12.94 -3.04 -0.67
CA HIS A 136 12.13 -3.93 0.15
C HIS A 136 11.56 -3.22 1.36
N PHE A 137 10.26 -3.48 1.62
CA PHE A 137 9.52 -2.89 2.73
C PHE A 137 8.67 -3.98 3.40
N VAL A 138 8.41 -3.79 4.67
CA VAL A 138 7.63 -4.71 5.49
C VAL A 138 6.72 -3.92 6.43
N SER A 139 5.59 -4.48 6.80
CA SER A 139 4.77 -3.89 7.87
C SER A 139 5.57 -3.87 9.17
N ARG A 140 5.61 -2.70 9.84
CA ARG A 140 6.35 -2.49 11.08
C ARG A 140 5.98 -3.52 12.13
N GLU A 141 4.69 -3.80 12.23
CA GLU A 141 4.09 -4.80 13.10
C GLU A 141 2.89 -5.42 12.37
N ALA A 142 2.54 -6.65 12.71
CA ALA A 142 1.28 -7.22 12.26
C ALA A 142 0.13 -6.46 12.96
N HIS A 143 -0.76 -5.86 12.18
CA HIS A 143 -1.89 -5.10 12.70
C HIS A 143 -3.02 -6.03 13.11
N LEU A 144 -3.38 -6.00 14.40
CA LEU A 144 -4.56 -6.74 14.90
C LEU A 144 -5.82 -5.88 14.67
N CYS A 145 -6.68 -6.35 13.78
CA CYS A 145 -8.00 -5.76 13.56
C CYS A 145 -9.08 -6.75 14.01
N ILE A 146 -9.71 -6.48 15.17
CA ILE A 146 -10.62 -7.41 15.87
C ILE A 146 -9.85 -8.70 16.23
N ASP A 147 -10.02 -9.79 15.47
CA ASP A 147 -9.40 -11.09 15.70
C ASP A 147 -8.42 -11.48 14.56
N ASP A 148 -8.23 -10.61 13.56
CA ASP A 148 -7.43 -10.90 12.38
C ASP A 148 -6.11 -10.10 12.41
N LEU A 149 -5.00 -10.79 12.14
CA LEU A 149 -3.68 -10.19 11.99
C LEU A 149 -3.40 -9.89 10.53
N TYR A 150 -3.01 -8.66 10.23
CA TYR A 150 -2.62 -8.19 8.91
C TYR A 150 -1.12 -7.94 8.88
N ALA A 151 -0.43 -8.58 7.95
CA ALA A 151 0.98 -8.35 7.68
C ALA A 151 1.18 -8.11 6.18
N ALA A 152 2.14 -7.26 5.83
CA ALA A 152 2.43 -6.93 4.44
C ALA A 152 3.92 -6.90 4.16
N THR A 153 4.27 -7.24 2.91
CA THR A 153 5.59 -7.00 2.33
C THR A 153 5.39 -6.27 1.00
N LEU A 154 6.29 -5.33 0.69
CA LEU A 154 6.26 -4.60 -0.56
C LEU A 154 7.65 -4.59 -1.18
N VAL A 155 7.71 -4.74 -2.51
CA VAL A 155 8.97 -4.67 -3.28
C VAL A 155 8.78 -3.74 -4.47
N ILE A 156 9.65 -2.75 -4.63
CA ILE A 156 9.71 -1.94 -5.86
C ILE A 156 10.26 -2.79 -6.99
N VAL A 157 9.54 -2.83 -8.11
CA VAL A 157 9.94 -3.55 -9.33
C VAL A 157 10.66 -2.57 -10.25
N ARG A 158 11.84 -2.95 -10.75
CA ARG A 158 12.65 -2.13 -11.66
C ARG A 158 12.91 -2.85 -12.96
N ASP A 159 13.16 -2.07 -14.02
CA ASP A 159 13.71 -2.57 -15.29
C ASP A 159 15.23 -2.80 -15.19
N GLU A 160 15.83 -3.30 -16.27
CA GLU A 160 17.27 -3.53 -16.36
C GLU A 160 18.11 -2.25 -16.27
N ALA A 161 17.52 -1.10 -16.59
CA ALA A 161 18.16 0.22 -16.46
C ALA A 161 18.01 0.83 -15.05
N GLY A 162 17.28 0.15 -14.14
CA GLY A 162 17.03 0.58 -12.77
C GLY A 162 15.84 1.54 -12.60
N ASN A 163 15.05 1.79 -13.67
CA ASN A 163 13.84 2.61 -13.56
C ASN A 163 12.73 1.83 -12.84
N ALA A 164 12.00 2.49 -11.95
CA ALA A 164 10.88 1.86 -11.28
C ALA A 164 9.71 1.65 -12.25
N LEU A 165 9.23 0.42 -12.34
CA LEU A 165 8.07 0.00 -13.14
C LEU A 165 6.78 -0.05 -12.30
N GLY A 166 6.90 0.05 -10.98
CA GLY A 166 5.82 -0.08 -10.03
C GLY A 166 6.27 -0.84 -8.79
N PHE A 167 5.33 -1.48 -8.11
CA PHE A 167 5.64 -2.30 -6.93
C PHE A 167 4.69 -3.49 -6.79
N ASP A 168 5.18 -4.50 -6.10
CA ASP A 168 4.42 -5.68 -5.69
C ASP A 168 4.14 -5.59 -4.20
N LEU A 169 2.89 -5.75 -3.79
CA LEU A 169 2.43 -5.70 -2.42
C LEU A 169 1.73 -7.01 -2.08
N ASP A 170 2.27 -7.77 -1.15
CA ASP A 170 1.72 -9.03 -0.68
C ASP A 170 1.19 -8.88 0.74
N TRP A 171 -0.07 -9.26 0.97
CA TRP A 171 -0.73 -9.24 2.26
C TRP A 171 -0.99 -10.64 2.76
N ARG A 172 -0.81 -10.83 4.06
CA ARG A 172 -1.24 -12.01 4.79
C ARG A 172 -2.27 -11.58 5.82
N ILE A 173 -3.43 -12.23 5.80
CA ILE A 173 -4.47 -12.02 6.80
C ILE A 173 -4.70 -13.36 7.47
N THR A 174 -4.39 -13.45 8.76
CA THR A 174 -4.54 -14.67 9.55
C THR A 174 -5.42 -14.41 10.76
N GLY A 175 -6.38 -15.29 11.01
CA GLY A 175 -7.30 -15.16 12.12
C GLY A 175 -8.11 -16.45 12.34
N PRO A 176 -9.04 -16.46 13.30
CA PRO A 176 -9.82 -17.65 13.62
C PRO A 176 -10.69 -18.17 12.46
N ARG A 177 -10.95 -17.32 11.47
CA ARG A 177 -11.82 -17.60 10.31
C ARG A 177 -11.25 -17.11 9.01
N LYS A 178 -9.99 -16.66 9.00
CA LYS A 178 -9.29 -16.12 7.85
C LYS A 178 -7.90 -16.69 7.74
N ASP A 179 -7.56 -17.07 6.53
CA ASP A 179 -6.23 -17.48 6.12
C ASP A 179 -6.10 -17.05 4.65
N GLU A 180 -5.79 -15.76 4.46
CA GLU A 180 -5.84 -15.14 3.14
C GLU A 180 -4.45 -14.66 2.72
N HIS A 181 -4.14 -14.86 1.44
CA HIS A 181 -2.99 -14.27 0.79
C HIS A 181 -3.46 -13.42 -0.40
N LEU A 182 -3.16 -12.13 -0.36
CA LEU A 182 -3.49 -11.17 -1.41
C LEU A 182 -2.18 -10.69 -2.04
N ALA A 183 -2.06 -10.82 -3.34
CA ALA A 183 -0.90 -10.37 -4.09
C ALA A 183 -1.34 -9.29 -5.08
N TYR A 184 -0.94 -8.05 -4.84
CA TYR A 184 -1.19 -6.88 -5.67
C TYR A 184 0.04 -6.53 -6.49
N ARG A 185 -0.15 -6.20 -7.75
CA ARG A 185 0.89 -5.81 -8.72
C ARG A 185 0.52 -4.46 -9.31
N TYR A 186 1.03 -3.39 -8.69
CA TYR A 186 0.82 -2.02 -9.15
C TYR A 186 1.87 -1.63 -10.18
N ARG A 187 1.46 -0.97 -11.26
CA ARG A 187 2.35 -0.59 -12.37
C ARG A 187 2.14 0.87 -12.80
N CYS A 188 3.27 1.44 -13.25
CA CYS A 188 3.34 2.76 -13.88
C CYS A 188 2.91 2.69 -15.34
#